data_5d03f645b14d8be901fe8842aaaec8d9
#
_entry.id   5d03f645b14d8be901fe8842aaaec8d9
#
_cell.length_a   1.000
_cell.length_b   1.000
_cell.length_c   1.000
_cell.angle_alpha   90.00
_cell.angle_beta   90.00
_cell.angle_gamma   90.00
#
_symmetry.space_group_name_H-M   'P 1'
#
loop_
_entity.id
_entity.type
_entity.pdbx_description
1 polymer ?
#
loop_
_entity_poly.entity_id
_entity_poly.type
_entity_poly.pdbx_seq_one_letter_code
_entity_poly.pdbx_strand_id
1 'polypeptide(L)'
;MSPCIFNLYAVYIMQNAGLDEPQAGIKIARRNINNLRHVDDNTLMGESEEELKSLLMKVKMESEKADLKLNIQKMKIMASGLITSWQINGETMETVRDFIFLGSKITLDSGCGHEIRRCLLIGRKAVINLHSILKSRDITLPTKSI
;
A
#
# COMPACT_ATOMS: atom_id res chain seq x y z
N MET A 1 6.33 -14.06 14.22
CA MET A 1 7.37 -14.14 13.17
C MET A 1 8.15 -12.82 13.21
N SER A 2 9.50 -12.87 13.06
CA SER A 2 10.29 -11.62 13.00
C SER A 2 9.91 -10.81 11.74
N PRO A 3 9.82 -9.48 11.80
CA PRO A 3 9.52 -8.63 10.62
C PRO A 3 10.47 -8.89 9.43
N CYS A 4 11.75 -9.14 9.72
CA CYS A 4 12.75 -9.45 8.68
C CYS A 4 12.44 -10.77 7.95
N ILE A 5 12.03 -11.80 8.67
CA ILE A 5 11.67 -13.09 8.08
C ILE A 5 10.40 -12.96 7.25
N PHE A 6 9.41 -12.21 7.75
CA PHE A 6 8.18 -11.94 7.00
C PHE A 6 8.48 -11.26 5.67
N ASN A 7 9.35 -10.24 5.66
CA ASN A 7 9.74 -9.55 4.44
C ASN A 7 10.45 -10.48 3.44
N LEU A 8 11.30 -11.38 3.89
CA LEU A 8 11.94 -12.36 3.02
C LEU A 8 10.92 -13.29 2.37
N TYR A 9 9.94 -13.77 3.14
CA TYR A 9 8.84 -14.58 2.61
C TYR A 9 7.99 -13.80 1.61
N ALA A 10 7.64 -12.56 1.90
CA ALA A 10 6.87 -11.72 0.99
C ALA A 10 7.61 -11.50 -0.34
N VAL A 11 8.91 -11.21 -0.30
CA VAL A 11 9.74 -11.08 -1.52
C VAL A 11 9.78 -12.39 -2.29
N TYR A 12 10.03 -13.52 -1.62
CA TYR A 12 10.08 -14.85 -2.24
C TYR A 12 8.75 -15.19 -2.95
N ILE A 13 7.61 -15.00 -2.28
CA ILE A 13 6.28 -15.27 -2.85
C ILE A 13 6.05 -14.41 -4.08
N MET A 14 6.33 -13.12 -4.01
CA MET A 14 6.10 -12.20 -5.12
C MET A 14 7.01 -12.47 -6.33
N GLN A 15 8.25 -12.88 -6.12
CA GLN A 15 9.17 -13.29 -7.18
C GLN A 15 8.66 -14.56 -7.86
N ASN A 16 8.27 -15.59 -7.09
CA ASN A 16 7.78 -16.84 -7.65
C ASN A 16 6.40 -16.71 -8.32
N ALA A 17 5.59 -15.74 -7.88
CA ALA A 17 4.34 -15.42 -8.56
C ALA A 17 4.54 -14.75 -9.94
N GLY A 18 5.78 -14.51 -10.36
CA GLY A 18 6.11 -13.90 -11.65
C GLY A 18 5.65 -12.44 -11.76
N LEU A 19 5.55 -11.74 -10.63
CA LEU A 19 5.13 -10.33 -10.61
C LEU A 19 6.24 -9.36 -11.06
N ASP A 20 7.46 -9.85 -11.22
CA ASP A 20 8.56 -9.04 -11.73
C ASP A 20 8.59 -8.98 -13.28
N GLU A 21 7.67 -9.71 -13.95
CA GLU A 21 7.53 -9.67 -15.40
C GLU A 21 6.76 -8.42 -15.87
N PRO A 22 7.27 -7.70 -16.90
CA PRO A 22 6.72 -6.38 -17.27
C PRO A 22 5.46 -6.44 -18.14
N GLN A 23 4.77 -7.55 -18.23
CA GLN A 23 3.63 -7.73 -19.15
C GLN A 23 2.28 -7.34 -18.54
N ALA A 24 2.16 -7.30 -17.22
CA ALA A 24 0.93 -6.98 -16.51
C ALA A 24 1.09 -5.73 -15.66
N GLY A 25 0.01 -5.02 -15.36
CA GLY A 25 -0.02 -3.88 -14.46
C GLY A 25 -0.32 -2.55 -15.14
N ILE A 26 -0.37 -1.51 -14.33
CA ILE A 26 -0.68 -0.15 -14.78
C ILE A 26 0.56 0.50 -15.40
N LYS A 27 0.38 1.18 -16.52
CA LYS A 27 1.46 1.85 -17.23
C LYS A 27 1.77 3.22 -16.63
N ILE A 28 2.92 3.33 -15.96
CA ILE A 28 3.39 4.58 -15.37
C ILE A 28 4.76 4.93 -15.99
N ALA A 29 4.87 6.12 -16.61
CA ALA A 29 6.13 6.61 -17.20
C ALA A 29 6.85 5.57 -18.10
N ARG A 30 6.09 4.92 -18.98
CA ARG A 30 6.55 3.87 -19.93
C ARG A 30 6.99 2.55 -19.28
N ARG A 31 6.71 2.34 -17.99
CA ARG A 31 6.95 1.08 -17.28
C ARG A 31 5.62 0.51 -16.81
N ASN A 32 5.45 -0.79 -16.94
CA ASN A 32 4.32 -1.47 -16.33
C ASN A 32 4.65 -1.73 -14.86
N ILE A 33 3.74 -1.33 -13.97
CA ILE A 33 3.84 -1.56 -12.54
C ILE A 33 2.62 -2.37 -12.12
N ASN A 34 2.83 -3.60 -11.71
CA ASN A 34 1.78 -4.51 -11.28
C ASN A 34 1.72 -4.71 -9.77
N ASN A 35 2.77 -4.28 -9.04
CA ASN A 35 2.80 -4.36 -7.60
C ASN A 35 3.65 -3.24 -6.99
N LEU A 36 3.31 -2.86 -5.76
CA LEU A 36 4.12 -2.03 -4.87
C LEU A 36 4.30 -2.78 -3.56
N ARG A 37 5.53 -2.83 -3.07
CA ARG A 37 5.88 -3.58 -1.86
C ARG A 37 6.59 -2.66 -0.87
N HIS A 38 6.11 -2.65 0.36
CA HIS A 38 6.80 -1.97 1.44
C HIS A 38 6.51 -2.67 2.77
N VAL A 39 7.50 -3.35 3.30
CA VAL A 39 7.42 -4.12 4.55
C VAL A 39 6.23 -5.10 4.49
N ASP A 40 5.19 -4.87 5.25
CA ASP A 40 3.94 -5.64 5.32
C ASP A 40 2.81 -5.09 4.42
N ASP A 41 2.98 -3.91 3.87
CA ASP A 41 2.04 -3.31 2.93
C ASP A 41 2.36 -3.71 1.48
N ASN A 42 1.48 -4.49 0.88
CA ASN A 42 1.60 -4.92 -0.51
C ASN A 42 0.35 -4.48 -1.28
N THR A 43 0.57 -3.90 -2.45
CA THR A 43 -0.50 -3.48 -3.37
C THR A 43 -0.29 -4.14 -4.72
N LEU A 44 -1.34 -4.78 -5.25
CA LEU A 44 -1.38 -5.29 -6.62
C LEU A 44 -2.12 -4.28 -7.50
N MET A 45 -1.67 -4.12 -8.73
CA MET A 45 -2.26 -3.21 -9.71
C MET A 45 -2.47 -3.92 -11.03
N GLY A 46 -3.61 -3.71 -11.66
CA GLY A 46 -3.96 -4.25 -12.97
C GLY A 46 -4.85 -3.27 -13.73
N GLU A 47 -4.82 -3.33 -15.05
CA GLU A 47 -5.66 -2.51 -15.93
C GLU A 47 -7.09 -3.06 -16.02
N SER A 48 -7.31 -4.34 -15.72
CA SER A 48 -8.62 -4.98 -15.72
C SER A 48 -8.86 -5.81 -14.46
N GLU A 49 -10.13 -6.14 -14.22
CA GLU A 49 -10.54 -7.02 -13.12
C GLU A 49 -9.95 -8.43 -13.28
N GLU A 50 -9.97 -8.96 -14.50
CA GLU A 50 -9.45 -10.29 -14.84
C GLU A 50 -7.95 -10.37 -14.59
N GLU A 51 -7.22 -9.34 -14.99
CA GLU A 51 -5.78 -9.24 -14.76
C GLU A 51 -5.46 -9.21 -13.27
N LEU A 52 -6.17 -8.37 -12.50
CA LEU A 52 -5.97 -8.27 -11.06
C LEU A 52 -6.32 -9.58 -10.34
N LYS A 53 -7.39 -10.28 -10.76
CA LYS A 53 -7.73 -11.62 -10.27
C LYS A 53 -6.61 -12.62 -10.57
N SER A 54 -6.08 -12.60 -11.79
CA SER A 54 -4.98 -13.50 -12.19
C SER A 54 -3.74 -13.27 -11.33
N LEU A 55 -3.34 -12.00 -11.12
CA LEU A 55 -2.20 -11.65 -10.26
C LEU A 55 -2.42 -12.13 -8.83
N LEU A 56 -3.61 -11.88 -8.27
CA LEU A 56 -3.93 -12.27 -6.91
C LEU A 56 -3.96 -13.80 -6.73
N MET A 57 -4.48 -14.54 -7.72
CA MET A 57 -4.46 -16.00 -7.66
C MET A 57 -3.04 -16.56 -7.72
N LYS A 58 -2.14 -15.97 -8.49
CA LYS A 58 -0.72 -16.35 -8.49
C LYS A 58 -0.08 -16.15 -7.12
N VAL A 59 -0.28 -14.97 -6.51
CA VAL A 59 0.20 -14.67 -5.15
C VAL A 59 -0.37 -15.65 -4.14
N LYS A 60 -1.65 -15.95 -4.23
CA LYS A 60 -2.32 -16.91 -3.33
C LYS A 60 -1.70 -18.29 -3.43
N MET A 61 -1.51 -18.81 -4.64
CA MET A 61 -0.92 -20.13 -4.86
C MET A 61 0.51 -20.21 -4.30
N GLU A 62 1.32 -19.19 -4.52
CA GLU A 62 2.69 -19.15 -3.97
C GLU A 62 2.71 -18.98 -2.45
N SER A 63 1.76 -18.23 -1.88
CA SER A 63 1.59 -18.11 -0.42
C SER A 63 1.23 -19.45 0.22
N GLU A 64 0.31 -20.18 -0.39
CA GLU A 64 -0.12 -21.52 0.10
C GLU A 64 1.03 -22.54 0.07
N LYS A 65 1.92 -22.48 -0.95
CA LYS A 65 3.14 -23.31 -0.97
C LYS A 65 4.12 -23.00 0.16
N ALA A 66 4.07 -21.79 0.68
CA ALA A 66 4.88 -21.34 1.83
C ALA A 66 4.14 -21.48 3.18
N ASP A 67 3.02 -22.22 3.22
CA ASP A 67 2.14 -22.39 4.39
C ASP A 67 1.61 -21.03 4.94
N LEU A 68 1.53 -20.01 4.09
CA LEU A 68 0.97 -18.71 4.43
C LEU A 68 -0.41 -18.54 3.79
N LYS A 69 -1.39 -18.15 4.60
CA LYS A 69 -2.74 -17.86 4.11
C LYS A 69 -2.94 -16.37 3.96
N LEU A 70 -3.45 -15.95 2.81
CA LEU A 70 -3.88 -14.58 2.59
C LEU A 70 -5.09 -14.27 3.47
N ASN A 71 -5.06 -13.15 4.16
CA ASN A 71 -6.19 -12.67 4.95
C ASN A 71 -7.10 -11.80 4.08
N ILE A 72 -8.08 -12.45 3.42
CA ILE A 72 -9.01 -11.79 2.48
C ILE A 72 -9.83 -10.70 3.18
N GLN A 73 -10.17 -10.86 4.46
CA GLN A 73 -10.93 -9.86 5.22
C GLN A 73 -10.18 -8.55 5.44
N LYS A 74 -8.84 -8.57 5.41
CA LYS A 74 -8.00 -7.36 5.49
C LYS A 74 -7.69 -6.75 4.13
N MET A 75 -7.98 -7.47 3.06
CA MET A 75 -7.73 -6.98 1.71
C MET A 75 -8.80 -5.97 1.30
N LYS A 76 -8.37 -4.95 0.58
CA LYS A 76 -9.24 -3.91 0.04
C LYS A 76 -9.00 -3.78 -1.45
N ILE A 77 -10.08 -3.55 -2.19
CA ILE A 77 -9.99 -3.29 -3.63
C ILE A 77 -10.45 -1.88 -3.93
N MET A 78 -9.72 -1.21 -4.81
CA MET A 78 -10.08 0.07 -5.36
C MET A 78 -10.08 -0.03 -6.88
N ALA A 79 -11.15 0.43 -7.52
CA ALA A 79 -11.26 0.43 -8.98
C ALA A 79 -11.95 1.69 -9.48
N SER A 80 -11.51 2.18 -10.64
CA SER A 80 -12.09 3.35 -11.29
C SER A 80 -13.45 3.09 -11.94
N GLY A 81 -13.88 1.83 -12.05
CA GLY A 81 -15.18 1.42 -12.60
C GLY A 81 -16.19 1.04 -11.50
N LEU A 82 -17.42 0.77 -11.94
CA LEU A 82 -18.47 0.23 -11.07
C LEU A 82 -18.18 -1.24 -10.76
N ILE A 83 -17.41 -1.49 -9.70
CA ILE A 83 -17.30 -2.83 -9.12
C ILE A 83 -18.32 -2.92 -7.99
N THR A 84 -19.35 -3.74 -8.21
CA THR A 84 -20.44 -3.94 -7.24
C THR A 84 -20.06 -4.92 -6.14
N SER A 85 -19.29 -5.96 -6.45
CA SER A 85 -18.76 -6.91 -5.47
C SER A 85 -17.59 -7.67 -6.07
N TRP A 86 -16.57 -7.91 -5.26
CA TRP A 86 -15.43 -8.75 -5.63
C TRP A 86 -15.33 -9.93 -4.70
N GLN A 87 -15.35 -11.13 -5.27
CA GLN A 87 -15.30 -12.37 -4.51
C GLN A 87 -14.09 -13.21 -4.91
N ILE A 88 -13.42 -13.74 -3.90
CA ILE A 88 -12.36 -14.72 -4.06
C ILE A 88 -12.70 -15.92 -3.18
N ASN A 89 -12.85 -17.08 -3.80
CA ASN A 89 -13.19 -18.33 -3.12
C ASN A 89 -14.47 -18.25 -2.25
N GLY A 90 -15.46 -17.45 -2.66
CA GLY A 90 -16.70 -17.26 -1.91
C GLY A 90 -16.63 -16.20 -0.81
N GLU A 91 -15.47 -15.61 -0.53
CA GLU A 91 -15.32 -14.49 0.39
C GLU A 91 -15.36 -13.15 -0.37
N THR A 92 -16.16 -12.22 0.13
CA THR A 92 -16.33 -10.90 -0.46
C THR A 92 -15.26 -9.94 0.07
N MET A 93 -14.56 -9.26 -0.84
CA MET A 93 -13.60 -8.23 -0.49
C MET A 93 -14.27 -6.87 -0.31
N GLU A 94 -13.73 -6.07 0.60
CA GLU A 94 -14.17 -4.69 0.82
C GLU A 94 -13.75 -3.81 -0.36
N THR A 95 -14.73 -3.16 -1.01
CA THR A 95 -14.48 -2.17 -2.04
C THR A 95 -14.38 -0.78 -1.40
N VAL A 96 -13.27 -0.09 -1.64
CA VAL A 96 -13.01 1.23 -1.06
C VAL A 96 -12.80 2.28 -2.15
N ARG A 97 -13.11 3.55 -1.84
CA ARG A 97 -12.87 4.69 -2.74
C ARG A 97 -11.54 5.36 -2.50
N ASP A 98 -10.95 5.11 -1.35
CA ASP A 98 -9.64 5.62 -0.97
C ASP A 98 -8.97 4.67 0.02
N PHE A 99 -7.65 4.70 0.07
CA PHE A 99 -6.86 4.00 1.08
C PHE A 99 -5.56 4.74 1.36
N ILE A 100 -4.94 4.44 2.50
CA ILE A 100 -3.66 5.01 2.87
C ILE A 100 -2.58 3.99 2.55
N PHE A 101 -1.62 4.37 1.72
CA PHE A 101 -0.43 3.60 1.40
C PHE A 101 0.82 4.43 1.70
N LEU A 102 1.72 3.92 2.52
CA LEU A 102 2.93 4.61 2.97
C LEU A 102 2.66 6.02 3.52
N GLY A 103 1.58 6.19 4.26
CA GLY A 103 1.20 7.48 4.80
C GLY A 103 0.55 8.43 3.80
N SER A 104 0.47 8.10 2.51
CA SER A 104 -0.21 8.89 1.48
C SER A 104 -1.62 8.38 1.22
N LYS A 105 -2.58 9.29 1.13
CA LYS A 105 -3.96 8.96 0.78
C LYS A 105 -4.10 8.87 -0.74
N ILE A 106 -4.41 7.67 -1.23
CA ILE A 106 -4.69 7.39 -2.63
C ILE A 106 -6.21 7.41 -2.81
N THR A 107 -6.70 8.13 -3.81
CA THR A 107 -8.12 8.29 -4.13
C THR A 107 -8.38 7.97 -5.59
N LEU A 108 -9.61 7.56 -5.93
CA LEU A 108 -10.04 7.26 -7.32
C LEU A 108 -10.11 8.49 -8.22
N ASP A 109 -10.47 9.64 -7.64
CA ASP A 109 -10.42 10.91 -8.34
C ASP A 109 -8.96 11.35 -8.44
N SER A 110 -8.43 11.51 -9.63
CA SER A 110 -7.04 11.90 -9.94
C SER A 110 -6.57 13.19 -9.24
N GLY A 111 -7.34 13.71 -8.28
CA GLY A 111 -7.10 14.93 -7.54
C GLY A 111 -6.14 14.75 -6.36
N CYS A 112 -4.85 15.04 -6.53
CA CYS A 112 -3.89 15.08 -5.41
C CYS A 112 -4.13 16.24 -4.41
N GLY A 113 -5.09 17.15 -4.68
CA GLY A 113 -5.35 18.33 -3.85
C GLY A 113 -5.72 18.02 -2.40
N HIS A 114 -6.48 16.96 -2.16
CA HIS A 114 -6.82 16.51 -0.81
C HIS A 114 -5.59 16.01 -0.04
N GLU A 115 -4.72 15.26 -0.71
CA GLU A 115 -3.51 14.72 -0.11
C GLU A 115 -2.50 15.84 0.20
N ILE A 116 -2.33 16.80 -0.71
CA ILE A 116 -1.48 17.97 -0.47
C ILE A 116 -1.94 18.74 0.78
N ARG A 117 -3.26 19.01 0.88
CA ARG A 117 -3.83 19.70 2.06
C ARG A 117 -3.63 18.89 3.33
N ARG A 118 -3.83 17.57 3.28
CA ARG A 118 -3.61 16.66 4.42
C ARG A 118 -2.16 16.71 4.88
N CYS A 119 -1.20 16.59 3.97
CA CYS A 119 0.22 16.65 4.28
C CYS A 119 0.64 18.01 4.86
N LEU A 120 0.11 19.11 4.32
CA LEU A 120 0.34 20.45 4.86
C LEU A 120 -0.20 20.60 6.28
N LEU A 121 -1.39 20.06 6.58
CA LEU A 121 -1.97 20.09 7.92
C LEU A 121 -1.15 19.26 8.92
N ILE A 122 -0.68 18.08 8.52
CA ILE A 122 0.19 17.23 9.35
C ILE A 122 1.51 17.95 9.63
N GLY A 123 2.16 18.48 8.60
CA GLY A 123 3.40 19.24 8.73
C GLY A 123 3.22 20.45 9.65
N ARG A 124 2.14 21.22 9.48
CA ARG A 124 1.83 22.36 10.35
C ARG A 124 1.66 21.96 11.81
N LYS A 125 0.93 20.85 12.09
CA LYS A 125 0.78 20.31 13.44
C LYS A 125 2.12 19.90 14.04
N ALA A 126 2.96 19.21 13.27
CA ALA A 126 4.30 18.80 13.70
C ALA A 126 5.16 20.02 14.07
N VAL A 127 5.17 21.06 13.23
CA VAL A 127 5.92 22.30 13.50
C VAL A 127 5.42 23.02 14.74
N ILE A 128 4.08 23.10 14.94
CA ILE A 128 3.49 23.72 16.14
C ILE A 128 3.91 22.95 17.40
N ASN A 129 3.87 21.62 17.38
CA ASN A 129 4.29 20.79 18.49
C ASN A 129 5.78 20.95 18.78
N LEU A 130 6.62 20.97 17.72
CA LEU A 130 8.05 21.21 17.85
C LEU A 130 8.36 22.60 18.44
N HIS A 131 7.59 23.61 18.02
CA HIS A 131 7.75 24.97 18.52
C HIS A 131 7.53 25.08 20.04
N SER A 132 6.56 24.36 20.60
CA SER A 132 6.33 24.30 22.05
C SER A 132 7.53 23.68 22.78
N ILE A 133 8.10 22.62 22.23
CA ILE A 133 9.31 21.96 22.75
C ILE A 133 10.52 22.87 22.68
N LEU A 134 10.74 23.52 21.53
CA LEU A 134 11.87 24.42 21.30
C LEU A 134 11.83 25.68 22.19
N LYS A 135 10.63 26.11 22.60
CA LYS A 135 10.43 27.22 23.55
C LYS A 135 10.57 26.83 25.01
N SER A 136 10.56 25.54 25.34
CA SER A 136 10.73 25.09 26.71
C SER A 136 12.08 25.54 27.25
N ARG A 137 12.07 26.10 28.48
CA ARG A 137 13.29 26.51 29.17
C ARG A 137 14.09 25.32 29.71
N ASP A 138 13.45 24.15 29.81
CA ASP A 138 14.06 22.93 30.34
C ASP A 138 14.94 22.21 29.31
N ILE A 139 14.92 22.64 28.04
CA ILE A 139 15.72 22.05 26.94
C ILE A 139 16.86 23.00 26.60
N THR A 140 18.09 22.53 26.77
CA THR A 140 19.31 23.27 26.47
C THR A 140 19.53 23.42 24.96
N LEU A 141 20.27 24.47 24.55
CA LEU A 141 20.60 24.76 23.15
C LEU A 141 21.20 23.54 22.37
N PRO A 142 22.13 22.76 22.92
CA PRO A 142 22.67 21.58 22.24
C PRO A 142 21.61 20.51 21.93
N THR A 143 20.56 20.41 22.75
CA THR A 143 19.45 19.47 22.53
C THR A 143 18.43 20.04 21.52
N LYS A 144 18.42 21.35 21.28
CA LYS A 144 17.52 22.02 20.33
C LYS A 144 18.05 22.07 18.89
N SER A 145 19.36 21.86 18.72
CA SER A 145 20.01 21.82 17.41
C SER A 145 20.01 20.38 16.90
N ILE A 146 19.04 20.06 16.05
CA ILE A 146 18.97 18.84 15.25
C ILE A 146 19.08 19.24 13.78
#